data_3bb0bdf1670df0216091d2e6b7777b42
#
_entry.id   3bb0bdf1670df0216091d2e6b7777b42
#
_cell.length_a   1.000
_cell.length_b   1.000
_cell.length_c   1.000
_cell.angle_alpha   90.00
_cell.angle_beta   90.00
_cell.angle_gamma   90.00
#
_symmetry.space_group_name_H-M   'P 1'
#
loop_
_entity.id
_entity.type
_entity.pdbx_description
1 polymer ?
#
loop_
_entity_poly.entity_id
_entity_poly.type
_entity_poly.pdbx_seq_one_letter_code
_entity_poly.pdbx_strand_id
1 'polypeptide(L)'
;ASVYDDAYCGAFDAVLVDAPCSGLGVRGKPDVRYAKTSGMIDALSELQLKILNTCARYVKIGGTLVYSTCTVSRRENIGVWEQFLVENCNYAPGNMENILPHDMRSRAEGGRIQLLPQHDGTEGFFIAKFIRRR
;
A
#
# COMPACT_ATOMS: atom_id res chain seq x y z
N ALA A 1 13.42 7.23 -15.60
CA ALA A 1 14.60 6.84 -14.83
C ALA A 1 14.17 6.64 -13.38
N SER A 2 14.31 5.46 -12.84
CA SER A 2 14.13 5.26 -11.40
C SER A 2 15.29 5.98 -10.71
N VAL A 3 15.00 7.06 -10.03
CA VAL A 3 15.98 7.73 -9.19
C VAL A 3 16.12 6.91 -7.90
N TYR A 4 16.75 5.77 -8.03
CA TYR A 4 17.21 5.02 -6.88
C TYR A 4 18.53 5.61 -6.43
N ASP A 5 18.58 6.13 -5.21
CA ASP A 5 19.79 6.66 -4.62
C ASP A 5 20.29 5.71 -3.53
N ASP A 6 21.40 5.04 -3.79
CA ASP A 6 22.04 4.11 -2.88
C ASP A 6 22.44 4.76 -1.54
N ALA A 7 22.62 6.08 -1.51
CA ALA A 7 22.98 6.83 -0.30
C ALA A 7 21.92 6.70 0.81
N TYR A 8 20.66 6.43 0.47
CA TYR A 8 19.56 6.28 1.43
C TYR A 8 19.23 4.84 1.79
N CYS A 9 20.00 3.88 1.31
CA CYS A 9 19.76 2.46 1.57
C CYS A 9 19.83 2.17 3.08
N GLY A 10 18.74 1.67 3.66
CA GLY A 10 18.64 1.41 5.10
C GLY A 10 18.80 2.66 5.99
N ALA A 11 18.43 3.84 5.48
CA ALA A 11 18.64 5.10 6.21
C ALA A 11 17.45 5.51 7.10
N PHE A 12 16.24 5.01 6.82
CA PHE A 12 15.03 5.50 7.46
C PHE A 12 14.38 4.48 8.40
N ASP A 13 13.92 4.95 9.55
CA ASP A 13 13.18 4.14 10.51
C ASP A 13 11.77 3.81 10.02
N ALA A 14 11.18 4.70 9.21
CA ALA A 14 9.88 4.51 8.58
C ALA A 14 9.86 5.14 7.18
N VAL A 15 9.20 4.47 6.24
CA VAL A 15 8.96 4.95 4.88
C VAL A 15 7.48 4.79 4.54
N LEU A 16 6.87 5.86 4.05
CA LEU A 16 5.50 5.86 3.54
C LEU A 16 5.51 5.90 2.02
N VAL A 17 4.79 4.97 1.43
CA VAL A 17 4.52 4.92 -0.01
C VAL A 17 3.04 5.18 -0.25
N ASP A 18 2.70 6.43 -0.50
CA ASP A 18 1.38 6.83 -0.97
C ASP A 18 1.37 6.74 -2.49
N ALA A 19 0.97 5.57 -2.99
CA ALA A 19 1.22 5.19 -4.37
C ALA A 19 0.23 5.85 -5.36
N PRO A 20 0.69 6.22 -6.56
CA PRO A 20 -0.23 6.60 -7.63
C PRO A 20 -1.17 5.42 -7.92
N CYS A 21 -2.47 5.67 -7.97
CA CYS A 21 -3.48 4.64 -8.11
C CYS A 21 -4.63 5.07 -9.03
N SER A 22 -5.55 4.13 -9.32
CA SER A 22 -6.70 4.41 -10.17
C SER A 22 -7.69 5.43 -9.57
N GLY A 23 -7.65 5.65 -8.25
CA GLY A 23 -8.55 6.57 -7.57
C GLY A 23 -10.00 6.10 -7.49
N LEU A 24 -10.27 4.82 -7.68
CA LEU A 24 -11.63 4.24 -7.68
C LEU A 24 -12.33 4.32 -6.31
N GLY A 25 -11.62 4.73 -5.27
CA GLY A 25 -12.17 4.97 -3.94
C GLY A 25 -12.61 6.41 -3.68
N VAL A 26 -12.27 7.35 -4.57
CA VAL A 26 -12.54 8.77 -4.39
C VAL A 26 -13.98 9.11 -4.81
N ARG A 27 -14.73 9.77 -3.93
CA ARG A 27 -16.08 10.27 -4.22
C ARG A 27 -16.02 11.55 -5.05
N GLY A 28 -17.02 11.74 -5.93
CA GLY A 28 -17.22 13.01 -6.64
C GLY A 28 -16.41 13.19 -7.92
N LYS A 29 -15.70 12.16 -8.39
CA LYS A 29 -15.06 12.15 -9.72
C LYS A 29 -15.71 11.08 -10.61
N PRO A 30 -16.89 11.37 -11.23
CA PRO A 30 -17.58 10.37 -12.04
C PRO A 30 -16.75 9.88 -13.23
N ASP A 31 -15.92 10.74 -13.82
CA ASP A 31 -15.11 10.41 -14.99
C ASP A 31 -14.02 9.34 -14.69
N VAL A 32 -13.58 9.23 -13.45
CA VAL A 32 -12.57 8.25 -13.05
C VAL A 32 -13.09 6.82 -13.12
N ARG A 33 -14.37 6.60 -12.83
CA ARG A 33 -14.99 5.26 -12.82
C ARG A 33 -15.14 4.64 -14.22
N TYR A 34 -15.33 5.47 -15.23
CA TYR A 34 -15.57 5.04 -16.61
C TYR A 34 -14.32 5.04 -17.48
N ALA A 35 -13.29 5.79 -17.09
CA ALA A 35 -12.07 5.94 -17.86
C ALA A 35 -11.00 4.87 -17.58
N LYS A 36 -11.14 4.06 -16.51
CA LYS A 36 -10.13 3.08 -16.10
C LYS A 36 -10.43 1.69 -16.63
N THR A 37 -9.63 1.24 -17.59
CA THR A 37 -9.69 -0.11 -18.12
C THR A 37 -8.92 -1.11 -17.25
N SER A 38 -9.20 -2.40 -17.42
CA SER A 38 -8.46 -3.48 -16.77
C SER A 38 -6.94 -3.39 -17.05
N GLY A 39 -6.54 -3.09 -18.28
CA GLY A 39 -5.14 -2.92 -18.65
C GLY A 39 -4.46 -1.75 -17.95
N MET A 40 -5.17 -0.66 -17.71
CA MET A 40 -4.65 0.49 -16.94
C MET A 40 -4.43 0.13 -15.46
N ILE A 41 -5.34 -0.63 -14.88
CA ILE A 41 -5.22 -1.11 -13.49
C ILE A 41 -4.04 -2.07 -13.36
N ASP A 42 -3.82 -2.97 -14.31
CA ASP A 42 -2.68 -3.87 -14.33
C ASP A 42 -1.36 -3.08 -14.42
N ALA A 43 -1.27 -2.10 -15.31
CA ALA A 43 -0.09 -1.24 -15.43
C ALA A 43 0.18 -0.44 -14.16
N LEU A 44 -0.87 0.05 -13.49
CA LEU A 44 -0.75 0.75 -12.21
C LEU A 44 -0.26 -0.18 -11.10
N SER A 45 -0.79 -1.39 -10.99
CA SER A 45 -0.36 -2.34 -9.98
C SER A 45 1.11 -2.77 -10.15
N GLU A 46 1.57 -2.92 -11.36
CA GLU A 46 3.00 -3.16 -11.65
C GLU A 46 3.88 -1.97 -11.26
N LEU A 47 3.45 -0.75 -11.56
CA LEU A 47 4.15 0.46 -11.17
C LEU A 47 4.20 0.61 -9.64
N GLN A 48 3.09 0.38 -8.97
CA GLN A 48 2.99 0.43 -7.51
C GLN A 48 3.95 -0.55 -6.85
N LEU A 49 4.00 -1.78 -7.35
CA LEU A 49 4.93 -2.81 -6.85
C LEU A 49 6.39 -2.40 -7.06
N LYS A 50 6.74 -1.82 -8.19
CA LYS A 50 8.10 -1.30 -8.47
C LYS A 50 8.48 -0.19 -7.49
N ILE A 51 7.57 0.76 -7.26
CA ILE A 51 7.80 1.85 -6.30
C ILE A 51 7.98 1.28 -4.89
N LEU A 52 7.10 0.37 -4.47
CA LEU A 52 7.15 -0.26 -3.16
C LEU A 52 8.47 -1.02 -2.95
N ASN A 53 8.89 -1.82 -3.91
CA ASN A 53 10.16 -2.54 -3.88
C ASN A 53 11.38 -1.60 -3.79
N THR A 54 11.34 -0.48 -4.51
CA THR A 54 12.40 0.52 -4.44
C THR A 54 12.46 1.16 -3.06
N CYS A 55 11.32 1.60 -2.53
CA CYS A 55 11.22 2.26 -1.22
C CYS A 55 11.57 1.31 -0.06
N ALA A 56 11.29 0.02 -0.21
CA ALA A 56 11.64 -0.99 0.78
C ALA A 56 13.15 -1.04 1.07
N ARG A 57 13.99 -0.70 0.10
CA ARG A 57 15.45 -0.68 0.28
C ARG A 57 15.91 0.43 1.22
N TYR A 58 15.12 1.49 1.37
CA TYR A 58 15.45 2.63 2.21
C TYR A 58 15.15 2.41 3.70
N VAL A 59 14.31 1.43 4.02
CA VAL A 59 13.93 1.13 5.41
C VAL A 59 15.06 0.42 6.14
N LYS A 60 15.36 0.83 7.37
CA LYS A 60 16.30 0.12 8.26
C LYS A 60 15.80 -1.27 8.63
N ILE A 61 16.69 -2.16 9.00
CA ILE A 61 16.32 -3.43 9.65
C ILE A 61 15.56 -3.10 10.95
N GLY A 62 14.41 -3.73 11.15
CA GLY A 62 13.48 -3.42 12.24
C GLY A 62 12.55 -2.23 11.95
N GLY A 63 12.78 -1.50 10.86
CA GLY A 63 11.98 -0.34 10.47
C GLY A 63 10.63 -0.72 9.82
N THR A 64 9.81 0.29 9.61
CA THR A 64 8.44 0.17 9.11
C THR A 64 8.33 0.69 7.68
N LEU A 65 7.65 -0.08 6.83
CA LEU A 65 7.21 0.36 5.51
C LEU A 65 5.67 0.40 5.51
N VAL A 66 5.10 1.52 5.07
CA VAL A 66 3.64 1.68 4.91
C VAL A 66 3.33 1.91 3.45
N TYR A 67 2.36 1.18 2.94
CA TYR A 67 1.82 1.31 1.60
C TYR A 67 0.37 1.79 1.68
N SER A 68 0.00 2.80 0.91
CA SER A 68 -1.36 3.32 0.87
C SER A 68 -1.83 3.63 -0.54
N THR A 69 -3.14 3.48 -0.79
CA THR A 69 -3.82 3.87 -2.02
C THR A 69 -5.17 4.47 -1.72
N CYS A 70 -5.69 5.29 -2.63
CA CYS A 70 -7.07 5.80 -2.61
C CYS A 70 -7.98 5.03 -3.59
N THR A 71 -7.78 3.73 -3.72
CA THR A 71 -8.60 2.86 -4.58
C THR A 71 -9.22 1.71 -3.79
N VAL A 72 -10.27 1.12 -4.34
CA VAL A 72 -10.91 -0.12 -3.86
C VAL A 72 -10.54 -1.34 -4.72
N SER A 73 -9.65 -1.16 -5.68
CA SER A 73 -9.19 -2.22 -6.57
C SER A 73 -8.39 -3.27 -5.82
N ARG A 74 -8.83 -4.51 -5.86
CA ARG A 74 -8.10 -5.62 -5.23
C ARG A 74 -6.71 -5.83 -5.83
N ARG A 75 -6.54 -5.60 -7.13
CA ARG A 75 -5.24 -5.74 -7.81
C ARG A 75 -4.21 -4.76 -7.29
N GLU A 76 -4.63 -3.49 -7.09
CA GLU A 76 -3.77 -2.42 -6.59
C GLU A 76 -3.53 -2.53 -5.07
N ASN A 77 -4.39 -3.20 -4.33
CA ASN A 77 -4.35 -3.31 -2.87
C ASN A 77 -3.80 -4.67 -2.43
N ILE A 78 -4.65 -5.66 -2.25
CA ILE A 78 -4.24 -7.01 -1.81
C ILE A 78 -3.26 -7.64 -2.79
N GLY A 79 -3.46 -7.47 -4.11
CA GLY A 79 -2.58 -8.03 -5.13
C GLY A 79 -1.15 -7.51 -5.01
N VAL A 80 -0.96 -6.21 -4.83
CA VAL A 80 0.36 -5.61 -4.61
C VAL A 80 0.95 -6.03 -3.26
N TRP A 81 0.14 -6.09 -2.20
CA TRP A 81 0.55 -6.53 -0.87
C TRP A 81 1.06 -7.97 -0.88
N GLU A 82 0.33 -8.90 -1.50
CA GLU A 82 0.72 -10.30 -1.60
C GLU A 82 2.01 -10.47 -2.41
N GLN A 83 2.07 -9.84 -3.58
CA GLN A 83 3.24 -9.94 -4.46
C GLN A 83 4.49 -9.35 -3.80
N PHE A 84 4.35 -8.23 -3.10
CA PHE A 84 5.45 -7.64 -2.35
C PHE A 84 6.04 -8.61 -1.31
N LEU A 85 5.20 -9.29 -0.54
CA LEU A 85 5.65 -10.26 0.47
C LEU A 85 6.29 -11.52 -0.14
N VAL A 86 5.82 -11.93 -1.31
CA VAL A 86 6.46 -13.02 -2.07
C VAL A 86 7.86 -12.64 -2.54
N GLU A 87 8.03 -11.41 -3.04
CA GLU A 87 9.31 -10.92 -3.57
C GLU A 87 10.29 -10.50 -2.48
N ASN A 88 9.80 -10.15 -1.30
CA ASN A 88 10.60 -9.60 -0.20
C ASN A 88 10.49 -10.45 1.07
N CYS A 89 11.12 -11.60 1.09
CA CYS A 89 11.10 -12.53 2.23
C CYS A 89 11.75 -11.96 3.52
N ASN A 90 12.45 -10.84 3.42
CA ASN A 90 12.99 -10.06 4.53
C ASN A 90 11.97 -9.11 5.18
N TYR A 91 10.76 -9.05 4.64
CA TYR A 91 9.63 -8.30 5.19
C TYR A 91 8.55 -9.23 5.73
N ALA A 92 7.82 -8.75 6.73
CA ALA A 92 6.64 -9.42 7.27
C ALA A 92 5.51 -8.41 7.49
N PRO A 93 4.23 -8.85 7.48
CA PRO A 93 3.12 -7.99 7.86
C PRO A 93 3.33 -7.40 9.26
N GLY A 94 3.11 -6.09 9.41
CA GLY A 94 3.20 -5.39 10.69
C GLY A 94 1.87 -5.44 11.45
N ASN A 95 1.92 -5.40 12.80
CA ASN A 95 0.72 -5.31 13.61
C ASN A 95 0.13 -3.88 13.52
N MET A 96 -1.17 -3.78 13.27
CA MET A 96 -1.91 -2.51 13.20
C MET A 96 -2.91 -2.34 14.36
N GLU A 97 -3.13 -3.35 15.20
CA GLU A 97 -4.17 -3.34 16.22
C GLU A 97 -4.02 -2.18 17.21
N ASN A 98 -2.78 -1.84 17.58
CA ASN A 98 -2.50 -0.78 18.56
C ASN A 98 -2.58 0.64 17.98
N ILE A 99 -2.63 0.79 16.66
CA ILE A 99 -2.67 2.09 15.99
C ILE A 99 -4.01 2.42 15.37
N LEU A 100 -4.90 1.43 15.24
CA LEU A 100 -6.23 1.62 14.69
C LEU A 100 -7.26 1.93 15.79
N PRO A 101 -8.31 2.72 15.46
CA PRO A 101 -9.50 2.85 16.31
C PRO A 101 -10.09 1.47 16.62
N HIS A 102 -10.68 1.35 17.82
CA HIS A 102 -11.16 0.06 18.33
C HIS A 102 -12.15 -0.66 17.40
N ASP A 103 -13.04 0.08 16.76
CA ASP A 103 -14.03 -0.43 15.80
C ASP A 103 -13.44 -0.93 14.48
N MET A 104 -12.22 -0.54 14.16
CA MET A 104 -11.50 -0.94 12.94
C MET A 104 -10.56 -2.12 13.15
N ARG A 105 -10.18 -2.42 14.40
CA ARG A 105 -9.15 -3.44 14.71
C ARG A 105 -9.48 -4.83 14.19
N SER A 106 -10.74 -5.25 14.28
CA SER A 106 -11.18 -6.56 13.80
C SER A 106 -11.08 -6.74 12.28
N ARG A 107 -10.97 -5.63 11.53
CA ARG A 107 -10.84 -5.66 10.06
C ARG A 107 -9.39 -5.55 9.59
N ALA A 108 -8.46 -5.26 10.49
CA ALA A 108 -7.03 -5.17 10.20
C ALA A 108 -6.40 -6.56 10.17
N GLU A 109 -6.61 -7.27 9.12
CA GLU A 109 -6.11 -8.63 8.94
C GLU A 109 -4.76 -8.63 8.22
N GLY A 110 -3.77 -9.35 8.77
CA GLY A 110 -2.46 -9.50 8.15
C GLY A 110 -1.70 -8.18 7.96
N GLY A 111 -1.89 -7.21 8.85
CA GLY A 111 -1.21 -5.92 8.77
C GLY A 111 -1.75 -5.00 7.67
N ARG A 112 -2.99 -5.19 7.23
CA ARG A 112 -3.65 -4.36 6.22
C ARG A 112 -5.10 -4.08 6.57
N ILE A 113 -5.63 -2.97 6.06
CA ILE A 113 -7.04 -2.60 6.18
C ILE A 113 -7.52 -1.94 4.89
N GLN A 114 -8.75 -2.28 4.46
CA GLN A 114 -9.47 -1.62 3.40
C GLN A 114 -10.61 -0.79 4.00
N LEU A 115 -10.58 0.51 3.80
CA LEU A 115 -11.70 1.40 4.10
C LEU A 115 -12.63 1.48 2.89
N LEU A 116 -13.93 1.40 3.14
CA LEU A 116 -14.95 1.42 2.10
C LEU A 116 -15.95 2.54 2.37
N PRO A 117 -16.33 3.33 1.35
CA PRO A 117 -17.26 4.45 1.53
C PRO A 117 -18.58 4.09 2.18
N GLN A 118 -19.13 2.92 1.84
CA GLN A 118 -20.42 2.45 2.36
C GLN A 118 -20.37 1.98 3.83
N HIS A 119 -19.19 1.65 4.35
CA HIS A 119 -19.03 1.15 5.73
C HIS A 119 -18.43 2.20 6.67
N ASP A 120 -17.52 3.01 6.17
CA ASP A 120 -16.67 3.87 7.02
C ASP A 120 -17.04 5.35 6.95
N GLY A 121 -17.96 5.72 6.04
CA GLY A 121 -18.32 7.12 5.80
C GLY A 121 -17.16 7.97 5.23
N THR A 122 -16.05 7.32 4.87
CA THR A 122 -14.86 7.92 4.28
C THR A 122 -14.76 7.61 2.80
N GLU A 123 -13.73 8.12 2.15
CA GLU A 123 -13.35 7.62 0.82
C GLU A 123 -12.79 6.19 0.92
N GLY A 124 -12.82 5.45 -0.20
CA GLY A 124 -12.15 4.15 -0.28
C GLY A 124 -10.65 4.30 -0.16
N PHE A 125 -10.05 3.64 0.81
CA PHE A 125 -8.64 3.76 1.11
C PHE A 125 -8.08 2.41 1.56
N PHE A 126 -6.86 2.11 1.15
CA PHE A 126 -6.15 0.89 1.57
C PHE A 126 -4.86 1.27 2.27
N ILE A 127 -4.57 0.62 3.38
CA ILE A 127 -3.34 0.81 4.13
C ILE A 127 -2.76 -0.55 4.48
N ALA A 128 -1.48 -0.74 4.22
CA ALA A 128 -0.72 -1.93 4.63
C ALA A 128 0.56 -1.52 5.34
N LYS A 129 0.86 -2.21 6.43
CA LYS A 129 2.08 -2.02 7.22
C LYS A 129 2.95 -3.26 7.12
N PHE A 130 4.22 -3.04 6.85
CA PHE A 130 5.24 -4.09 6.82
C PHE A 130 6.38 -3.74 7.77
N ILE A 131 7.03 -4.76 8.32
CA ILE A 131 8.23 -4.61 9.14
C ILE A 131 9.40 -5.29 8.43
N ARG A 132 10.52 -4.58 8.29
CA ARG A 132 11.75 -5.16 7.77
C ARG A 132 12.43 -6.00 8.85
N ARG A 133 12.57 -7.28 8.61
CA ARG A 133 13.13 -8.22 9.59
C ARG A 133 14.65 -8.39 9.47
N ARG A 134 15.16 -8.22 8.27
CA ARG A 134 16.59 -8.42 7.98
C ARG A 134 17.03 -7.72 6.68
#